data_329d6cb8fc44b800e8fee8eb2c45a0c0
#
_entry.id   329d6cb8fc44b800e8fee8eb2c45a0c0
#
_cell.length_a   1.000
_cell.length_b   1.000
_cell.length_c   1.000
_cell.angle_alpha   90.00
_cell.angle_beta   90.00
_cell.angle_gamma   90.00
#
_symmetry.space_group_name_H-M   'P 1'
#
loop_
_entity.id
_entity.type
_entity.pdbx_description
1 polymer ?
#
loop_
_entity_poly.entity_id
_entity_poly.type
_entity_poly.pdbx_seq_one_letter_code
_entity_poly.pdbx_strand_id
1 'polypeptide(L)'
;MGRLARRLRELYRVREQQRDEIQHHHQRLQQEQTLAESIFNKVVHPGCLASPNIRYLVSPAALFNGDLLLAARRPSGGLLAMIGDFTGHGLPAAVAALPAADIFYEMTAKGYSIGEIVGEINHKLKAMLPAELFLAACLLELDSTGASLAVWNGGIPDVLIRDAHGKALRRLP
;
A
#
# COMPACT_ATOMS: atom_id res chain seq x y z
N MET A 1 -45.71 -4.58 -42.75
CA MET A 1 -45.15 -3.94 -41.52
C MET A 1 -44.80 -4.91 -40.37
N GLY A 2 -45.21 -6.18 -40.36
CA GLY A 2 -44.99 -7.08 -39.18
C GLY A 2 -43.58 -7.63 -38.91
N ARG A 3 -42.80 -7.88 -39.95
CA ARG A 3 -41.48 -8.53 -39.77
C ARG A 3 -40.39 -7.60 -39.18
N LEU A 4 -40.38 -6.34 -39.59
CA LEU A 4 -39.41 -5.33 -39.08
C LEU A 4 -39.66 -5.03 -37.59
N ALA A 5 -40.90 -4.83 -37.21
CA ALA A 5 -41.29 -4.55 -35.83
C ALA A 5 -41.00 -5.74 -34.87
N ARG A 6 -41.10 -6.99 -35.37
CA ARG A 6 -40.77 -8.19 -34.60
C ARG A 6 -39.25 -8.28 -34.39
N ARG A 7 -38.47 -8.05 -35.44
CA ARG A 7 -37.02 -8.05 -35.40
C ARG A 7 -36.44 -6.95 -34.49
N LEU A 8 -37.06 -5.78 -34.52
CA LEU A 8 -36.71 -4.64 -33.65
C LEU A 8 -36.94 -4.99 -32.17
N ARG A 9 -38.13 -5.56 -31.84
CA ARG A 9 -38.45 -6.00 -30.47
C ARG A 9 -37.48 -7.08 -29.95
N GLU A 10 -37.06 -7.99 -30.80
CA GLU A 10 -36.11 -9.05 -30.46
C GLU A 10 -34.73 -8.46 -30.17
N LEU A 11 -34.24 -7.53 -30.98
CA LEU A 11 -33.02 -6.78 -30.74
C LEU A 11 -33.05 -5.96 -29.43
N TYR A 12 -34.18 -5.30 -29.13
CA TYR A 12 -34.34 -4.58 -27.87
C TYR A 12 -34.29 -5.54 -26.67
N ARG A 13 -34.96 -6.69 -26.75
CA ARG A 13 -34.93 -7.70 -25.69
C ARG A 13 -33.50 -8.22 -25.42
N VAL A 14 -32.79 -8.58 -26.46
CA VAL A 14 -31.43 -9.08 -26.35
C VAL A 14 -30.52 -7.99 -25.74
N ARG A 15 -30.67 -6.74 -26.18
CA ARG A 15 -29.91 -5.63 -25.63
C ARG A 15 -30.23 -5.36 -24.16
N GLU A 16 -31.48 -5.44 -23.75
CA GLU A 16 -31.87 -5.32 -22.34
C GLU A 16 -31.25 -6.43 -21.49
N GLN A 17 -31.36 -7.69 -21.94
CA GLN A 17 -30.74 -8.82 -21.26
C GLN A 17 -29.24 -8.66 -21.10
N GLN A 18 -28.54 -8.29 -22.17
CA GLN A 18 -27.08 -8.05 -22.11
C GLN A 18 -26.72 -6.92 -21.16
N ARG A 19 -27.52 -5.82 -21.14
CA ARG A 19 -27.31 -4.72 -20.22
C ARG A 19 -27.47 -5.16 -18.76
N ASP A 20 -28.50 -5.94 -18.48
CA ASP A 20 -28.78 -6.43 -17.14
C ASP A 20 -27.72 -7.43 -16.66
N GLU A 21 -27.26 -8.31 -17.53
CA GLU A 21 -26.12 -9.21 -17.25
C GLU A 21 -24.82 -8.44 -16.94
N ILE A 22 -24.50 -7.42 -17.76
CA ILE A 22 -23.34 -6.55 -17.55
C ILE A 22 -23.48 -5.81 -16.22
N GLN A 23 -24.65 -5.31 -15.90
CA GLN A 23 -24.91 -4.58 -14.66
C GLN A 23 -24.76 -5.48 -13.42
N HIS A 24 -25.30 -6.69 -13.47
CA HIS A 24 -25.13 -7.68 -12.41
C HIS A 24 -23.66 -8.10 -12.23
N HIS A 25 -22.95 -8.31 -13.33
CA HIS A 25 -21.53 -8.64 -13.28
C HIS A 25 -20.70 -7.51 -12.70
N HIS A 26 -21.00 -6.28 -13.10
CA HIS A 26 -20.34 -5.08 -12.56
C HIS A 26 -20.58 -4.90 -11.05
N GLN A 27 -21.82 -5.07 -10.60
CA GLN A 27 -22.15 -5.02 -9.17
C GLN A 27 -21.42 -6.08 -8.34
N ARG A 28 -21.34 -7.29 -8.86
CA ARG A 28 -20.60 -8.37 -8.21
C ARG A 28 -19.12 -8.07 -8.10
N LEU A 29 -18.48 -7.60 -9.19
CA LEU A 29 -17.09 -7.19 -9.18
C LEU A 29 -16.82 -6.07 -8.18
N GLN A 30 -17.73 -5.08 -8.09
CA GLN A 30 -17.61 -4.01 -7.09
C GLN A 30 -17.69 -4.52 -5.66
N GLN A 31 -18.57 -5.48 -5.37
CA GLN A 31 -18.66 -6.09 -4.04
C GLN A 31 -17.38 -6.87 -3.69
N GLU A 32 -16.84 -7.64 -4.63
CA GLU A 32 -15.59 -8.39 -4.46
C GLU A 32 -14.41 -7.42 -4.22
N GLN A 33 -14.35 -6.30 -4.96
CA GLN A 33 -13.34 -5.25 -4.77
C GLN A 33 -13.45 -4.57 -3.40
N THR A 34 -14.66 -4.21 -2.96
CA THR A 34 -14.89 -3.59 -1.65
C THR A 34 -14.49 -4.50 -0.50
N LEU A 35 -14.77 -5.81 -0.63
CA LEU A 35 -14.34 -6.78 0.36
C LEU A 35 -12.82 -6.91 0.42
N ALA A 36 -12.16 -6.99 -0.74
CA ALA A 36 -10.71 -7.05 -0.83
C ALA A 36 -10.05 -5.79 -0.23
N GLU A 37 -10.61 -4.61 -0.48
CA GLU A 37 -10.17 -3.34 0.11
C GLU A 37 -10.32 -3.34 1.64
N SER A 38 -11.44 -3.84 2.15
CA SER A 38 -11.65 -3.96 3.60
C SER A 38 -10.63 -4.86 4.28
N ILE A 39 -10.24 -5.96 3.64
CA ILE A 39 -9.20 -6.87 4.14
C ILE A 39 -7.83 -6.19 4.06
N PHE A 40 -7.52 -5.58 2.93
CA PHE A 40 -6.27 -4.86 2.72
C PHE A 40 -6.05 -3.78 3.78
N ASN A 41 -7.04 -2.91 4.01
CA ASN A 41 -6.97 -1.81 4.97
C ASN A 41 -6.86 -2.28 6.43
N LYS A 42 -7.21 -3.51 6.74
CA LYS A 42 -6.98 -4.10 8.07
C LYS A 42 -5.53 -4.52 8.30
N VAL A 43 -4.84 -4.93 7.25
CA VAL A 43 -3.45 -5.38 7.32
C VAL A 43 -2.50 -4.22 7.04
N VAL A 44 -2.78 -3.46 5.99
CA VAL A 44 -1.99 -2.30 5.58
C VAL A 44 -2.63 -1.04 6.17
N HIS A 45 -2.18 -0.63 7.33
CA HIS A 45 -2.67 0.57 8.01
C HIS A 45 -1.51 1.40 8.56
N PRO A 46 -1.69 2.73 8.73
CA PRO A 46 -0.60 3.60 9.22
C PRO A 46 -0.16 3.33 10.67
N GLY A 47 -0.77 2.39 11.36
CA GLY A 47 -0.38 1.98 12.71
C GLY A 47 -0.39 3.14 13.71
N CYS A 48 0.77 3.36 14.37
CA CYS A 48 0.91 4.33 15.45
C CYS A 48 1.38 5.73 14.99
N LEU A 49 1.06 6.16 13.77
CA LEU A 49 1.38 7.51 13.28
C LEU A 49 0.57 8.65 13.93
N ALA A 50 -0.44 8.33 14.73
CA ALA A 50 -1.21 9.32 15.49
C ALA A 50 -0.35 9.93 16.62
N SER A 51 0.59 10.79 16.26
CA SER A 51 1.47 11.52 17.16
C SER A 51 1.46 13.00 16.77
N PRO A 52 1.45 13.96 17.72
CA PRO A 52 1.45 15.38 17.42
C PRO A 52 2.68 15.83 16.62
N ASN A 53 3.76 15.09 16.69
CA ASN A 53 5.04 15.38 16.03
C ASN A 53 5.18 14.69 14.66
N ILE A 54 4.19 13.89 14.24
CA ILE A 54 4.21 13.20 12.95
C ILE A 54 3.09 13.75 12.10
N ARG A 55 3.42 14.13 10.88
CA ARG A 55 2.44 14.51 9.87
C ARG A 55 2.67 13.67 8.64
N TYR A 56 1.62 13.10 8.10
CA TYR A 56 1.66 12.34 6.87
C TYR A 56 0.50 12.72 5.97
N LEU A 57 0.68 12.51 4.68
CA LEU A 57 -0.36 12.64 3.68
C LEU A 57 -0.33 11.39 2.82
N VAL A 58 -1.47 10.70 2.75
CA VAL A 58 -1.71 9.62 1.79
C VAL A 58 -2.78 10.10 0.84
N SER A 59 -2.47 10.16 -0.44
CA SER A 59 -3.42 10.56 -1.49
C SER A 59 -3.68 9.37 -2.40
N PRO A 60 -4.72 8.57 -2.13
CA PRO A 60 -5.02 7.41 -2.94
C PRO A 60 -5.43 7.84 -4.35
N ALA A 61 -4.65 7.41 -5.34
CA ALA A 61 -4.96 7.64 -6.75
C ALA A 61 -5.94 6.61 -7.33
N ALA A 62 -6.10 5.46 -6.67
CA ALA A 62 -6.98 4.36 -7.06
C ALA A 62 -7.46 3.58 -5.82
N LEU A 63 -8.40 2.65 -6.03
CA LEU A 63 -8.94 1.78 -4.99
C LEU A 63 -7.86 0.94 -4.30
N PHE A 64 -6.85 0.51 -5.07
CA PHE A 64 -5.64 -0.14 -4.59
C PHE A 64 -4.43 0.59 -5.15
N ASN A 65 -3.64 1.18 -4.26
CA ASN A 65 -2.36 1.80 -4.58
C ASN A 65 -1.21 0.85 -4.30
N GLY A 66 -0.09 1.06 -4.99
CA GLY A 66 1.18 0.45 -4.64
C GLY A 66 1.82 1.06 -3.38
N ASP A 67 1.30 2.20 -2.93
CA ASP A 67 1.85 2.96 -1.81
C ASP A 67 1.62 2.28 -0.47
N LEU A 68 2.67 2.18 0.34
CA LEU A 68 2.66 1.71 1.71
C LEU A 68 3.08 2.82 2.66
N LEU A 69 2.31 2.97 3.74
CA LEU A 69 2.70 3.76 4.89
C LEU A 69 2.41 2.95 6.15
N LEU A 70 3.46 2.45 6.79
CA LEU A 70 3.38 1.61 7.98
C LEU A 70 4.14 2.25 9.11
N ALA A 71 3.65 2.10 10.34
CA ALA A 71 4.38 2.52 11.54
C ALA A 71 4.04 1.66 12.74
N ALA A 72 5.05 1.32 13.53
CA ALA A 72 4.90 0.53 14.73
C ALA A 72 5.85 0.98 15.83
N ARG A 73 5.41 0.84 17.10
CA ARG A 73 6.28 1.02 18.25
C ARG A 73 7.17 -0.20 18.44
N ARG A 74 8.43 0.05 18.74
CA ARG A 74 9.37 -0.99 19.11
C ARG A 74 9.25 -1.34 20.61
N PRO A 75 9.62 -2.55 21.02
CA PRO A 75 9.68 -2.90 22.46
C PRO A 75 10.56 -1.94 23.28
N SER A 76 11.59 -1.36 22.65
CA SER A 76 12.46 -0.35 23.25
C SER A 76 11.81 1.03 23.47
N GLY A 77 10.56 1.23 23.03
CA GLY A 77 9.83 2.51 23.10
C GLY A 77 10.02 3.40 21.88
N GLY A 78 10.95 3.07 20.96
CA GLY A 78 11.17 3.79 19.72
C GLY A 78 10.04 3.58 18.70
N LEU A 79 10.13 4.30 17.58
CA LEU A 79 9.20 4.21 16.45
C LEU A 79 9.93 3.71 15.22
N LEU A 80 9.38 2.71 14.56
CA LEU A 80 9.77 2.33 13.20
C LEU A 80 8.65 2.73 12.24
N ALA A 81 8.99 3.40 11.16
CA ALA A 81 8.08 3.74 10.08
C ALA A 81 8.64 3.27 8.74
N MET A 82 7.77 2.88 7.83
CA MET A 82 8.11 2.50 6.46
C MET A 82 7.21 3.23 5.48
N ILE A 83 7.83 3.84 4.48
CA ILE A 83 7.17 4.30 3.27
C ILE A 83 7.61 3.37 2.17
N GLY A 84 6.67 2.87 1.37
CA GLY A 84 6.96 1.97 0.26
C GLY A 84 6.11 2.29 -0.95
N ASP A 85 6.62 1.94 -2.13
CA ASP A 85 5.93 2.07 -3.42
C ASP A 85 6.20 0.82 -4.26
N PHE A 86 5.14 0.06 -4.54
CA PHE A 86 5.20 -1.08 -5.45
C PHE A 86 5.08 -0.61 -6.89
N THR A 87 5.90 -1.18 -7.76
CA THR A 87 5.70 -0.99 -9.20
C THR A 87 4.32 -1.46 -9.62
N GLY A 88 3.62 -0.61 -10.38
CA GLY A 88 2.26 -0.89 -10.84
C GLY A 88 1.19 -0.41 -9.87
N HIS A 89 -0.06 -0.75 -10.17
CA HIS A 89 -1.23 -0.33 -9.37
C HIS A 89 -2.30 -1.42 -9.38
N GLY A 90 -3.29 -1.25 -8.52
CA GLY A 90 -4.42 -2.16 -8.44
C GLY A 90 -4.14 -3.42 -7.61
N LEU A 91 -4.92 -4.45 -7.85
CA LEU A 91 -4.93 -5.67 -7.04
C LEU A 91 -3.57 -6.39 -6.94
N PRO A 92 -2.74 -6.50 -8.00
CA PRO A 92 -1.42 -7.14 -7.88
C PRO A 92 -0.50 -6.43 -6.88
N ALA A 93 -0.44 -5.10 -6.90
CA ALA A 93 0.35 -4.32 -5.96
C ALA A 93 -0.18 -4.46 -4.52
N ALA A 94 -1.51 -4.43 -4.34
CA ALA A 94 -2.13 -4.64 -3.04
C ALA A 94 -1.83 -6.02 -2.44
N VAL A 95 -1.93 -7.09 -3.24
CA VAL A 95 -1.59 -8.45 -2.79
C VAL A 95 -0.11 -8.56 -2.39
N ALA A 96 0.78 -7.89 -3.13
CA ALA A 96 2.21 -7.84 -2.82
C ALA A 96 2.52 -7.08 -1.51
N ALA A 97 1.71 -6.09 -1.17
CA ALA A 97 1.85 -5.28 0.04
C ALA A 97 1.55 -6.05 1.33
N LEU A 98 0.64 -7.03 1.30
CA LEU A 98 0.23 -7.78 2.49
C LEU A 98 1.40 -8.48 3.20
N PRO A 99 2.24 -9.31 2.54
CA PRO A 99 3.36 -9.96 3.20
C PRO A 99 4.42 -8.95 3.68
N ALA A 100 4.62 -7.84 2.99
CA ALA A 100 5.55 -6.80 3.44
C ALA A 100 5.07 -6.13 4.73
N ALA A 101 3.77 -5.82 4.83
CA ALA A 101 3.17 -5.25 6.03
C ALA A 101 3.21 -6.24 7.21
N ASP A 102 2.87 -7.50 6.98
CA ASP A 102 2.88 -8.55 8.01
C ASP A 102 4.28 -8.72 8.61
N ILE A 103 5.31 -8.88 7.77
CA ILE A 103 6.70 -8.96 8.20
C ILE A 103 7.11 -7.70 8.95
N PHE A 104 6.78 -6.51 8.44
CA PHE A 104 7.09 -5.25 9.09
C PHE A 104 6.55 -5.19 10.52
N TYR A 105 5.26 -5.48 10.72
CA TYR A 105 4.65 -5.41 12.04
C TYR A 105 5.17 -6.51 12.99
N GLU A 106 5.24 -7.74 12.53
CA GLU A 106 5.68 -8.88 13.34
C GLU A 106 7.13 -8.72 13.81
N MET A 107 8.04 -8.39 12.90
CA MET A 107 9.45 -8.24 13.23
C MET A 107 9.72 -6.97 14.05
N THR A 108 8.99 -5.88 13.80
CA THR A 108 9.08 -4.67 14.64
C THR A 108 8.66 -4.96 16.07
N ALA A 109 7.56 -5.68 16.27
CA ALA A 109 7.09 -6.06 17.59
C ALA A 109 8.06 -6.98 18.35
N LYS A 110 8.85 -7.78 17.62
CA LYS A 110 9.91 -8.64 18.15
C LYS A 110 11.25 -7.91 18.37
N GLY A 111 11.37 -6.66 17.92
CA GLY A 111 12.57 -5.82 18.13
C GLY A 111 13.71 -6.04 17.13
N TYR A 112 13.46 -6.67 15.97
CA TYR A 112 14.46 -6.85 14.93
C TYR A 112 14.95 -5.50 14.37
N SER A 113 16.20 -5.47 13.90
CA SER A 113 16.80 -4.29 13.28
C SER A 113 16.19 -3.98 11.90
N ILE A 114 16.34 -2.73 11.43
CA ILE A 114 15.91 -2.34 10.06
C ILE A 114 16.50 -3.30 9.01
N GLY A 115 17.78 -3.65 9.13
CA GLY A 115 18.44 -4.51 8.15
C GLY A 115 17.86 -5.91 8.08
N GLU A 116 17.48 -6.50 9.23
CA GLU A 116 16.82 -7.81 9.29
C GLU A 116 15.41 -7.75 8.69
N ILE A 117 14.63 -6.70 9.02
CA ILE A 117 13.28 -6.51 8.47
C ILE A 117 13.31 -6.35 6.95
N VAL A 118 14.19 -5.48 6.45
CA VAL A 118 14.36 -5.27 5.00
C VAL A 118 14.83 -6.55 4.31
N GLY A 119 15.78 -7.27 4.92
CA GLY A 119 16.27 -8.55 4.40
C GLY A 119 15.15 -9.58 4.24
N GLU A 120 14.29 -9.72 5.26
CA GLU A 120 13.17 -10.66 5.24
C GLU A 120 12.08 -10.25 4.24
N ILE A 121 11.72 -8.96 4.20
CA ILE A 121 10.78 -8.45 3.20
C ILE A 121 11.31 -8.73 1.78
N ASN A 122 12.57 -8.40 1.51
CA ASN A 122 13.18 -8.63 0.20
C ASN A 122 13.22 -10.13 -0.16
N HIS A 123 13.59 -10.99 0.79
CA HIS A 123 13.60 -12.44 0.59
C HIS A 123 12.19 -12.95 0.23
N LYS A 124 11.18 -12.53 0.99
CA LYS A 124 9.79 -12.95 0.78
C LYS A 124 9.24 -12.46 -0.55
N LEU A 125 9.41 -11.19 -0.86
CA LEU A 125 8.92 -10.60 -2.10
C LEU A 125 9.61 -11.20 -3.33
N LYS A 126 10.93 -11.41 -3.28
CA LYS A 126 11.68 -12.06 -4.37
C LYS A 126 11.20 -13.48 -4.66
N ALA A 127 10.76 -14.22 -3.64
CA ALA A 127 10.22 -15.57 -3.81
C ALA A 127 8.78 -15.59 -4.35
N MET A 128 8.02 -14.51 -4.17
CA MET A 128 6.58 -14.47 -4.49
C MET A 128 6.25 -13.67 -5.74
N LEU A 129 7.02 -12.63 -6.03
CA LEU A 129 6.67 -11.69 -7.10
C LEU A 129 7.34 -12.04 -8.42
N PRO A 130 6.67 -11.78 -9.55
CA PRO A 130 7.33 -11.73 -10.85
C PRO A 130 8.47 -10.70 -10.87
N ALA A 131 9.46 -10.90 -11.75
CA ALA A 131 10.66 -10.06 -11.81
C ALA A 131 10.36 -8.56 -12.10
N GLU A 132 9.23 -8.27 -12.70
CA GLU A 132 8.79 -6.92 -13.06
C GLU A 132 8.17 -6.16 -11.88
N LEU A 133 7.80 -6.87 -10.81
CA LEU A 133 7.21 -6.28 -9.60
C LEU A 133 8.26 -6.18 -8.51
N PHE A 134 8.48 -4.96 -8.02
CA PHE A 134 9.39 -4.69 -6.91
C PHE A 134 8.82 -3.60 -5.99
N LEU A 135 9.35 -3.53 -4.80
CA LEU A 135 9.05 -2.52 -3.79
C LEU A 135 10.23 -1.57 -3.65
N ALA A 136 10.04 -0.29 -3.97
CA ALA A 136 10.89 0.78 -3.48
C ALA A 136 10.46 1.13 -2.04
N ALA A 137 11.40 1.25 -1.11
CA ALA A 137 11.04 1.52 0.28
C ALA A 137 12.06 2.38 1.01
N CYS A 138 11.57 3.13 1.99
CA CYS A 138 12.38 3.83 2.98
C CYS A 138 11.90 3.48 4.38
N LEU A 139 12.82 3.03 5.24
CA LEU A 139 12.55 2.77 6.64
C LEU A 139 13.25 3.81 7.52
N LEU A 140 12.50 4.30 8.51
CA LEU A 140 12.93 5.32 9.46
C LEU A 140 12.78 4.79 10.87
N GLU A 141 13.84 4.71 11.63
CA GLU A 141 13.81 4.34 13.05
C GLU A 141 14.19 5.53 13.92
N LEU A 142 13.23 5.98 14.72
CA LEU A 142 13.45 6.98 15.75
C LEU A 142 13.59 6.27 17.09
N ASP A 143 14.63 6.58 17.85
CA ASP A 143 14.81 6.01 19.17
C ASP A 143 13.74 6.50 20.17
N SER A 144 13.70 5.90 21.37
CA SER A 144 12.71 6.24 22.40
C SER A 144 12.85 7.66 22.95
N THR A 145 14.04 8.28 22.79
CA THR A 145 14.32 9.65 23.25
C THR A 145 14.07 10.70 22.18
N GLY A 146 13.92 10.29 20.91
CA GLY A 146 13.80 11.18 19.77
C GLY A 146 15.14 11.84 19.36
N ALA A 147 16.26 11.42 19.92
CA ALA A 147 17.57 12.00 19.69
C ALA A 147 18.35 11.33 18.53
N SER A 148 18.01 10.10 18.19
CA SER A 148 18.69 9.33 17.14
C SER A 148 17.71 8.88 16.08
N LEU A 149 18.08 9.08 14.81
CA LEU A 149 17.34 8.63 13.63
C LEU A 149 18.22 7.74 12.77
N ALA A 150 17.83 6.49 12.59
CA ALA A 150 18.39 5.60 11.59
C ALA A 150 17.51 5.59 10.34
N VAL A 151 18.12 5.58 9.17
CA VAL A 151 17.44 5.60 7.87
C VAL A 151 18.03 4.52 6.98
N TRP A 152 17.16 3.75 6.37
CA TRP A 152 17.47 2.87 5.24
C TRP A 152 16.63 3.31 4.05
N ASN A 153 17.25 3.49 2.88
CA ASN A 153 16.55 3.89 1.65
C ASN A 153 16.94 2.94 0.51
N GLY A 154 15.92 2.41 -0.15
CA GLY A 154 16.05 1.53 -1.32
C GLY A 154 15.06 1.92 -2.41
N GLY A 155 15.42 2.95 -3.20
CA GLY A 155 14.66 3.35 -4.38
C GLY A 155 13.61 4.45 -4.18
N ILE A 156 13.37 4.91 -2.96
CA ILE A 156 12.54 6.10 -2.69
C ILE A 156 13.39 7.37 -2.89
N PRO A 157 12.80 8.52 -3.29
CA PRO A 157 13.51 9.80 -3.35
C PRO A 157 14.17 10.15 -2.01
N ASP A 158 15.25 10.96 -2.09
CA ASP A 158 16.08 11.31 -0.94
C ASP A 158 15.29 11.83 0.26
N VAL A 159 15.66 11.38 1.44
CA VAL A 159 15.14 11.87 2.71
C VAL A 159 15.78 13.22 3.03
N LEU A 160 14.95 14.22 3.32
CA LEU A 160 15.38 15.57 3.66
C LEU A 160 15.26 15.80 5.17
N ILE A 161 16.40 16.07 5.81
CA ILE A 161 16.43 16.52 7.21
C ILE A 161 16.49 18.04 7.21
N ARG A 162 15.57 18.69 7.96
CA ARG A 162 15.46 20.13 8.09
C ARG A 162 15.50 20.53 9.57
N ASP A 163 15.98 21.75 9.84
CA ASP A 163 15.85 22.35 11.16
C ASP A 163 14.43 22.87 11.44
N ALA A 164 14.21 23.37 12.64
CA ALA A 164 12.90 23.92 13.06
C ALA A 164 12.44 25.13 12.21
N HIS A 165 13.35 25.79 11.49
CA HIS A 165 13.07 26.91 10.60
C HIS A 165 12.86 26.47 9.14
N GLY A 166 12.92 25.18 8.86
CA GLY A 166 12.72 24.60 7.53
C GLY A 166 13.96 24.63 6.62
N LYS A 167 15.12 25.06 7.13
CA LYS A 167 16.38 25.03 6.38
C LYS A 167 16.86 23.57 6.25
N ALA A 168 17.18 23.17 5.03
CA ALA A 168 17.74 21.83 4.80
C ALA A 168 19.12 21.69 5.46
N LEU A 169 19.26 20.73 6.36
CA LEU A 169 20.50 20.39 7.05
C LEU A 169 21.22 19.24 6.36
N ARG A 170 20.49 18.26 5.90
CA ARG A 170 21.06 17.05 5.29
C ARG A 170 20.10 16.44 4.29
N ARG A 171 20.67 15.85 3.26
CA ARG A 171 20.00 15.03 2.27
C ARG A 171 20.59 13.62 2.34
N LEU A 172 19.73 12.62 2.49
CA LEU A 172 20.12 11.21 2.54
C LEU A 172 19.60 10.54 1.29
N PRO A 173 20.47 10.00 0.40
CA PRO A 173 20.08 9.32 -0.82
C PRO A 173 19.41 7.99 -0.55
#